data_d52d5f8bc33e2d9f9f64d7af07ff4f12
#
_entry.id   d52d5f8bc33e2d9f9f64d7af07ff4f12
#
_cell.length_a   1.000
_cell.length_b   1.000
_cell.length_c   1.000
_cell.angle_alpha   90.00
_cell.angle_beta   90.00
_cell.angle_gamma   90.00
#
_symmetry.space_group_name_H-M   'P 1'
#
loop_
_entity.id
_entity.type
_entity.pdbx_description
1 polymer ?
#
loop_
_entity_poly.entity_id
_entity_poly.type
_entity_poly.pdbx_seq_one_letter_code
_entity_poly.pdbx_strand_id
1 'polypeptide(L)'
;HNRYYAVHDDDDSWHPHFLKKTVAYLDEHPEAGGVATRCEIIRERVRADGTCIEIEREVLSTDNYGLSLVDMMVENYTPPISQLIRREVADRVGHWDGSLQTQADWDFNLRLLADSPVGFVDGEPLAYWHHRDTMDASLGNSVVTDAYLHKWDNLHIRDRYLRAMLATEDPSSPHLGQALLSAEYYRRMREELARVDSGFHSSLNLVHVNMLNTMTALHEQVHELRGEVNALREQLDAGSSLQQSLRRTASLPKRILRRLLGR
;
A
#
# COMPACT_ATOMS: atom_id res chain seq x y z
N HIS A 1 29.81 -30.26 -9.27
CA HIS A 1 28.93 -29.18 -9.69
C HIS A 1 27.62 -29.29 -8.91
N ASN A 2 27.19 -28.19 -8.29
CA ASN A 2 25.93 -28.17 -7.54
C ASN A 2 24.73 -28.19 -8.49
N ARG A 3 23.68 -28.95 -8.17
CA ARG A 3 22.44 -29.06 -8.98
C ARG A 3 21.64 -27.77 -9.03
N TYR A 4 21.78 -26.94 -7.99
CA TYR A 4 20.97 -25.75 -7.77
C TYR A 4 21.83 -24.50 -7.62
N TYR A 5 21.21 -23.37 -7.88
CA TYR A 5 21.74 -22.03 -7.74
C TYR A 5 20.78 -21.19 -6.91
N ALA A 6 21.28 -20.44 -5.97
CA ALA A 6 20.53 -19.45 -5.18
C ALA A 6 21.43 -18.24 -4.94
N VAL A 7 20.82 -17.08 -4.82
CA VAL A 7 21.46 -15.85 -4.37
C VAL A 7 21.06 -15.63 -2.92
N HIS A 8 22.02 -15.42 -2.06
CA HIS A 8 21.82 -15.14 -0.67
C HIS A 8 22.68 -13.94 -0.30
N ASP A 9 22.03 -12.77 -0.15
CA ASP A 9 22.68 -11.56 0.29
C ASP A 9 23.08 -11.71 1.77
N ASP A 10 24.12 -11.03 2.19
CA ASP A 10 24.72 -11.18 3.53
C ASP A 10 23.85 -10.57 4.64
N ASP A 11 22.87 -9.76 4.25
CA ASP A 11 21.90 -9.14 5.16
C ASP A 11 20.55 -9.86 5.22
N ASP A 12 20.30 -10.85 4.36
CA ASP A 12 19.07 -11.61 4.31
C ASP A 12 19.15 -12.94 5.07
N SER A 13 18.01 -13.62 5.23
CA SER A 13 17.99 -14.88 5.94
C SER A 13 16.92 -15.84 5.44
N TRP A 14 17.14 -17.14 5.68
CA TRP A 14 16.20 -18.21 5.37
C TRP A 14 15.59 -18.86 6.60
N HIS A 15 14.34 -19.26 6.45
CA HIS A 15 13.76 -20.25 7.36
C HIS A 15 14.54 -21.57 7.26
N PRO A 16 14.76 -22.31 8.36
CA PRO A 16 15.53 -23.57 8.35
C PRO A 16 15.03 -24.62 7.35
N HIS A 17 13.77 -24.52 6.93
CA HIS A 17 13.16 -25.46 5.97
C HIS A 17 13.21 -24.97 4.53
N PHE A 18 13.80 -23.80 4.23
CA PHE A 18 13.81 -23.22 2.88
C PHE A 18 14.39 -24.23 1.86
N LEU A 19 15.64 -24.65 2.03
CA LEU A 19 16.28 -25.59 1.10
C LEU A 19 15.56 -26.94 1.05
N LYS A 20 15.06 -27.44 2.20
CA LYS A 20 14.35 -28.72 2.22
C LYS A 20 13.08 -28.68 1.37
N LYS A 21 12.27 -27.63 1.51
CA LYS A 21 10.99 -27.52 0.80
C LYS A 21 11.21 -27.20 -0.68
N THR A 22 12.14 -26.30 -1.00
CA THR A 22 12.42 -25.91 -2.39
C THR A 22 13.07 -27.01 -3.20
N VAL A 23 14.01 -27.78 -2.62
CA VAL A 23 14.60 -28.95 -3.29
C VAL A 23 13.55 -30.04 -3.50
N ALA A 24 12.72 -30.34 -2.50
CA ALA A 24 11.66 -31.34 -2.65
C ALA A 24 10.70 -30.95 -3.79
N TYR A 25 10.29 -29.65 -3.84
CA TYR A 25 9.46 -29.16 -4.93
C TYR A 25 10.10 -29.40 -6.30
N LEU A 26 11.36 -29.02 -6.47
CA LEU A 26 12.06 -29.20 -7.75
C LEU A 26 12.29 -30.68 -8.10
N ASP A 27 12.46 -31.56 -7.14
CA ASP A 27 12.57 -33.00 -7.39
C ASP A 27 11.23 -33.62 -7.83
N GLU A 28 10.09 -33.07 -7.38
CA GLU A 28 8.73 -33.46 -7.80
C GLU A 28 8.28 -32.81 -9.12
N HIS A 29 8.89 -31.68 -9.52
CA HIS A 29 8.55 -30.88 -10.70
C HIS A 29 9.76 -30.72 -11.64
N PRO A 30 10.10 -31.76 -12.43
CA PRO A 30 11.26 -31.72 -13.32
C PRO A 30 11.16 -30.69 -14.46
N GLU A 31 9.93 -30.27 -14.81
CA GLU A 31 9.64 -29.22 -15.80
C GLU A 31 9.95 -27.81 -15.30
N ALA A 32 9.99 -27.59 -13.97
CA ALA A 32 10.24 -26.28 -13.39
C ALA A 32 11.73 -25.93 -13.44
N GLY A 33 12.05 -24.77 -14.01
CA GLY A 33 13.42 -24.23 -14.06
C GLY A 33 13.90 -23.67 -12.72
N GLY A 34 12.96 -23.34 -11.84
CA GLY A 34 13.20 -22.82 -10.52
C GLY A 34 11.94 -22.90 -9.65
N VAL A 35 12.08 -22.50 -8.41
CA VAL A 35 10.97 -22.38 -7.45
C VAL A 35 11.20 -21.16 -6.57
N ALA A 36 10.13 -20.41 -6.30
CA ALA A 36 10.12 -19.33 -5.31
C ALA A 36 9.27 -19.71 -4.09
N THR A 37 9.45 -18.98 -3.03
CA THR A 37 8.69 -19.13 -1.79
C THR A 37 8.08 -17.81 -1.37
N ARG A 38 7.11 -17.83 -0.46
CA ARG A 38 6.71 -16.60 0.22
C ARG A 38 7.89 -15.97 0.92
N CYS A 39 7.96 -14.65 0.81
CA CYS A 39 8.98 -13.83 1.43
C CYS A 39 8.32 -12.84 2.41
N GLU A 40 8.98 -12.60 3.53
CA GLU A 40 8.62 -11.57 4.50
C GLU A 40 9.65 -10.44 4.43
N ILE A 41 9.18 -9.19 4.37
CA ILE A 41 10.02 -8.01 4.58
C ILE A 41 10.12 -7.79 6.09
N ILE A 42 11.34 -7.78 6.60
CA ILE A 42 11.64 -7.44 7.99
C ILE A 42 12.23 -6.04 8.03
N ARG A 43 11.44 -5.08 8.52
CA ARG A 43 11.94 -3.70 8.69
C ARG A 43 12.71 -3.59 9.99
N GLU A 44 13.94 -3.15 9.89
CA GLU A 44 14.86 -3.03 11.01
C GLU A 44 15.36 -1.60 11.15
N ARG A 45 15.64 -1.20 12.39
CA ARG A 45 16.36 0.05 12.70
C ARG A 45 17.72 -0.27 13.31
N VAL A 46 18.75 0.34 12.76
CA VAL A 46 20.11 0.24 13.29
C VAL A 46 20.27 1.22 14.45
N ARG A 47 20.65 0.72 15.63
CA ARG A 47 20.99 1.52 16.80
C ARG A 47 22.39 2.11 16.70
N ALA A 48 22.71 3.11 17.54
CA ALA A 48 24.03 3.72 17.60
C ALA A 48 25.17 2.76 17.96
N ASP A 49 24.85 1.64 18.61
CA ASP A 49 25.81 0.57 18.96
C ASP A 49 25.95 -0.48 17.82
N GLY A 50 25.30 -0.26 16.67
CA GLY A 50 25.32 -1.18 15.53
C GLY A 50 24.32 -2.35 15.63
N THR A 51 23.56 -2.46 16.71
CA THR A 51 22.55 -3.51 16.82
C THR A 51 21.31 -3.19 16.01
N CYS A 52 20.76 -4.20 15.28
CA CYS A 52 19.50 -4.08 14.57
C CYS A 52 18.34 -4.48 15.49
N ILE A 53 17.26 -3.70 15.45
CA ILE A 53 15.98 -4.02 16.08
C ILE A 53 14.89 -4.10 15.04
N GLU A 54 14.16 -5.18 15.08
CA GLU A 54 12.96 -5.36 14.27
C GLU A 54 11.88 -4.36 14.68
N ILE A 55 11.28 -3.70 13.68
CA ILE A 55 10.20 -2.73 13.87
C ILE A 55 8.88 -3.30 13.36
N GLU A 56 8.92 -3.98 12.21
CA GLU A 56 7.74 -4.44 11.50
C GLU A 56 8.06 -5.66 10.64
N ARG A 57 7.06 -6.53 10.46
CA ARG A 57 7.08 -7.62 9.47
C ARG A 57 5.90 -7.49 8.55
N GLU A 58 6.15 -7.72 7.27
CA GLU A 58 5.15 -7.65 6.22
C GLU A 58 5.38 -8.77 5.21
N VAL A 59 4.34 -9.55 4.90
CA VAL A 59 4.44 -10.55 3.82
C VAL A 59 4.45 -9.84 2.48
N LEU A 60 5.53 -10.03 1.72
CA LEU A 60 5.65 -9.47 0.38
C LEU A 60 4.61 -10.09 -0.55
N SER A 61 3.83 -9.26 -1.23
CA SER A 61 2.89 -9.67 -2.28
C SER A 61 1.92 -10.76 -1.83
N THR A 62 1.09 -10.44 -0.82
CA THR A 62 0.09 -11.37 -0.24
C THR A 62 -0.86 -11.99 -1.26
N ASP A 63 -1.11 -11.28 -2.37
CA ASP A 63 -2.04 -11.69 -3.43
C ASP A 63 -1.38 -12.56 -4.51
N ASN A 64 -0.07 -12.81 -4.41
CA ASN A 64 0.64 -13.67 -5.34
C ASN A 64 0.61 -15.13 -4.89
N TYR A 65 0.15 -15.98 -5.79
CA TYR A 65 0.08 -17.44 -5.63
C TYR A 65 1.02 -18.20 -6.58
N GLY A 66 1.94 -17.49 -7.22
CA GLY A 66 2.92 -18.05 -8.15
C GLY A 66 3.67 -16.97 -8.93
N LEU A 67 4.63 -17.40 -9.73
CA LEU A 67 5.37 -16.51 -10.62
C LEU A 67 4.83 -16.63 -12.03
N SER A 68 4.45 -15.49 -12.61
CA SER A 68 4.07 -15.38 -14.01
C SER A 68 4.96 -14.41 -14.76
N LEU A 69 5.28 -14.74 -16.02
CA LEU A 69 6.02 -13.82 -16.88
C LEU A 69 5.26 -12.50 -17.10
N VAL A 70 3.92 -12.56 -17.17
CA VAL A 70 3.09 -11.38 -17.40
C VAL A 70 3.23 -10.38 -16.25
N ASP A 71 3.11 -10.86 -15.01
CA ASP A 71 3.23 -9.98 -13.83
C ASP A 71 4.67 -9.50 -13.65
N MET A 72 5.65 -10.39 -13.89
CA MET A 72 7.07 -10.03 -13.85
C MET A 72 7.44 -8.97 -14.90
N MET A 73 6.78 -8.94 -16.05
CA MET A 73 6.96 -7.86 -17.03
C MET A 73 6.45 -6.51 -16.54
N VAL A 74 5.50 -6.49 -15.62
CA VAL A 74 5.00 -5.23 -15.03
C VAL A 74 5.97 -4.69 -14.00
N GLU A 75 6.35 -5.52 -13.03
CA GLU A 75 7.31 -5.16 -11.98
C GLU A 75 7.96 -6.40 -11.36
N ASN A 76 9.12 -6.21 -10.74
CA ASN A 76 9.80 -7.26 -9.97
C ASN A 76 9.13 -7.40 -8.59
N TYR A 77 8.54 -8.55 -8.34
CA TYR A 77 7.84 -8.84 -7.08
C TYR A 77 8.42 -10.04 -6.33
N THR A 78 9.59 -10.52 -6.76
CA THR A 78 10.24 -11.69 -6.17
C THR A 78 11.71 -11.39 -5.90
N PRO A 79 12.12 -11.20 -4.64
CA PRO A 79 13.51 -10.94 -4.31
C PRO A 79 14.36 -12.21 -4.47
N PRO A 80 15.64 -12.07 -4.81
CA PRO A 80 16.56 -13.19 -5.07
C PRO A 80 16.62 -14.20 -3.93
N ILE A 81 16.57 -13.73 -2.68
CA ILE A 81 16.61 -14.56 -1.46
C ILE A 81 15.50 -15.62 -1.41
N SER A 82 14.37 -15.37 -2.10
CA SER A 82 13.22 -16.26 -2.08
C SER A 82 13.26 -17.38 -3.12
N GLN A 83 14.34 -17.49 -3.92
CA GLN A 83 14.38 -18.36 -5.10
C GLN A 83 15.45 -19.45 -4.98
N LEU A 84 15.10 -20.65 -5.48
CA LEU A 84 16.05 -21.72 -5.78
C LEU A 84 15.90 -22.13 -7.24
N ILE A 85 16.97 -22.11 -8.02
CA ILE A 85 16.97 -22.25 -9.47
C ILE A 85 17.82 -23.46 -9.86
N ARG A 86 17.43 -24.20 -10.90
CA ARG A 86 18.28 -25.24 -11.45
C ARG A 86 19.52 -24.61 -12.06
N ARG A 87 20.69 -25.15 -11.72
CA ARG A 87 21.97 -24.65 -12.23
C ARG A 87 22.01 -24.64 -13.77
N GLU A 88 21.54 -25.69 -14.40
CA GLU A 88 21.50 -25.82 -15.87
C GLU A 88 20.63 -24.72 -16.53
N VAL A 89 19.53 -24.29 -15.85
CA VAL A 89 18.67 -23.21 -16.33
C VAL A 89 19.38 -21.86 -16.15
N ALA A 90 19.96 -21.61 -14.98
CA ALA A 90 20.72 -20.39 -14.73
C ALA A 90 21.89 -20.23 -15.72
N ASP A 91 22.61 -21.33 -16.03
CA ASP A 91 23.72 -21.32 -17.01
C ASP A 91 23.20 -21.08 -18.44
N ARG A 92 22.01 -21.57 -18.79
CA ARG A 92 21.38 -21.40 -20.10
C ARG A 92 20.86 -19.98 -20.34
N VAL A 93 20.17 -19.40 -19.36
CA VAL A 93 19.63 -18.04 -19.49
C VAL A 93 20.68 -16.96 -19.27
N GLY A 94 21.86 -17.34 -18.79
CA GLY A 94 22.95 -16.43 -18.45
C GLY A 94 22.82 -15.83 -17.05
N HIS A 95 23.96 -15.38 -16.54
CA HIS A 95 24.07 -14.80 -15.20
C HIS A 95 23.46 -13.38 -15.14
N TRP A 96 23.50 -12.79 -13.96
CA TRP A 96 23.11 -11.40 -13.74
C TRP A 96 23.97 -10.46 -14.58
N ASP A 97 23.34 -9.43 -15.14
CA ASP A 97 24.02 -8.40 -15.91
C ASP A 97 24.76 -7.44 -14.97
N GLY A 98 26.07 -7.60 -14.87
CA GLY A 98 26.92 -6.76 -14.02
C GLY A 98 27.06 -5.29 -14.49
N SER A 99 26.47 -4.91 -15.61
CA SER A 99 26.39 -3.51 -16.05
C SER A 99 25.24 -2.75 -15.40
N LEU A 100 24.24 -3.46 -14.86
CA LEU A 100 23.12 -2.88 -14.12
C LEU A 100 23.54 -2.63 -12.68
N GLN A 101 23.26 -1.44 -12.18
CA GLN A 101 23.54 -1.09 -10.79
C GLN A 101 22.42 -1.58 -9.84
N THR A 102 21.21 -1.62 -10.36
CA THR A 102 20.00 -2.15 -9.71
C THR A 102 19.25 -3.02 -10.71
N GLN A 103 18.16 -3.68 -10.31
CA GLN A 103 17.27 -4.43 -11.21
C GLN A 103 17.93 -5.58 -12.02
N ALA A 104 19.18 -5.97 -11.71
CA ALA A 104 19.84 -7.10 -12.37
C ALA A 104 19.11 -8.43 -12.08
N ASP A 105 18.49 -8.55 -10.93
CA ASP A 105 17.59 -9.61 -10.52
C ASP A 105 16.31 -9.64 -11.37
N TRP A 106 15.73 -8.47 -11.66
CA TRP A 106 14.55 -8.37 -12.52
C TRP A 106 14.84 -8.80 -13.95
N ASP A 107 15.94 -8.34 -14.53
CA ASP A 107 16.38 -8.78 -15.86
C ASP A 107 16.60 -10.30 -15.89
N PHE A 108 17.21 -10.86 -14.86
CA PHE A 108 17.40 -12.30 -14.74
C PHE A 108 16.07 -13.05 -14.62
N ASN A 109 15.13 -12.56 -13.79
CA ASN A 109 13.81 -13.15 -13.61
C ASN A 109 13.00 -13.15 -14.92
N LEU A 110 13.08 -12.10 -15.73
CA LEU A 110 12.46 -12.04 -17.06
C LEU A 110 13.00 -13.13 -17.97
N ARG A 111 14.32 -13.31 -18.03
CA ARG A 111 14.95 -14.36 -18.85
C ARG A 111 14.63 -15.76 -18.35
N LEU A 112 14.64 -15.95 -17.05
CA LEU A 112 14.30 -17.21 -16.40
C LEU A 112 12.85 -17.64 -16.72
N LEU A 113 11.88 -16.73 -16.53
CA LEU A 113 10.47 -17.01 -16.80
C LEU A 113 10.13 -17.14 -18.29
N ALA A 114 10.92 -16.50 -19.16
CA ALA A 114 10.79 -16.68 -20.60
C ALA A 114 11.31 -18.06 -21.08
N ASP A 115 12.26 -18.66 -20.34
CA ASP A 115 12.85 -19.96 -20.66
C ASP A 115 12.07 -21.13 -20.05
N SER A 116 11.67 -21.01 -18.78
CA SER A 116 11.11 -22.13 -18.02
C SER A 116 10.04 -21.66 -17.04
N PRO A 117 9.03 -22.49 -16.73
CA PRO A 117 8.13 -22.21 -15.62
C PRO A 117 8.90 -22.19 -14.30
N VAL A 118 8.52 -21.28 -13.41
CA VAL A 118 9.02 -21.19 -12.03
C VAL A 118 7.88 -21.53 -11.09
N GLY A 119 8.08 -22.55 -10.27
CA GLY A 119 7.10 -22.98 -9.28
C GLY A 119 7.02 -22.06 -8.08
N PHE A 120 6.06 -22.33 -7.21
CA PHE A 120 5.87 -21.56 -5.99
C PHE A 120 5.50 -22.47 -4.81
N VAL A 121 6.24 -22.36 -3.72
CA VAL A 121 5.91 -23.01 -2.45
C VAL A 121 5.14 -22.02 -1.60
N ASP A 122 3.83 -22.21 -1.55
CA ASP A 122 2.92 -21.39 -0.74
C ASP A 122 2.93 -21.79 0.73
N GLY A 123 2.31 -20.97 1.59
CA GLY A 123 2.15 -21.18 3.02
C GLY A 123 2.95 -20.19 3.86
N GLU A 124 3.63 -20.67 4.89
CA GLU A 124 4.48 -19.82 5.74
C GLU A 124 5.67 -19.25 4.93
N PRO A 125 6.09 -18.00 5.19
CA PRO A 125 7.28 -17.43 4.58
C PRO A 125 8.53 -18.26 4.89
N LEU A 126 9.32 -18.53 3.85
CA LEU A 126 10.55 -19.28 3.97
C LEU A 126 11.79 -18.44 3.69
N ALA A 127 11.62 -17.21 3.23
CA ALA A 127 12.67 -16.24 3.00
C ALA A 127 12.36 -14.95 3.73
N TYR A 128 13.37 -14.29 4.23
CA TYR A 128 13.28 -13.06 5.01
C TYR A 128 14.18 -12.01 4.38
N TRP A 129 13.57 -10.95 3.87
CA TRP A 129 14.24 -9.83 3.23
C TRP A 129 14.35 -8.66 4.20
N HIS A 130 15.57 -8.36 4.65
CA HIS A 130 15.81 -7.38 5.69
C HIS A 130 15.99 -5.98 5.13
N HIS A 131 15.11 -5.07 5.48
CA HIS A 131 15.15 -3.65 5.13
C HIS A 131 15.62 -2.83 6.33
N ARG A 132 16.82 -2.27 6.25
CA ARG A 132 17.43 -1.48 7.32
C ARG A 132 17.22 0.00 7.11
N ASP A 133 16.56 0.65 8.09
CA ASP A 133 16.47 2.11 8.19
C ASP A 133 17.76 2.63 8.87
N THR A 134 18.66 3.18 8.08
CA THR A 134 19.96 3.66 8.54
C THR A 134 20.38 4.90 7.77
N MET A 135 21.15 5.80 8.46
CA MET A 135 21.81 6.95 7.83
C MET A 135 23.09 6.55 7.07
N ASP A 136 23.60 5.35 7.29
CA ASP A 136 24.75 4.80 6.59
C ASP A 136 24.31 4.03 5.34
N ALA A 137 24.58 4.60 4.17
CA ALA A 137 24.19 4.01 2.89
C ALA A 137 24.79 2.61 2.64
N SER A 138 25.92 2.27 3.31
CA SER A 138 26.53 0.94 3.20
C SER A 138 25.75 -0.17 3.91
N LEU A 139 24.84 0.21 4.83
CA LEU A 139 24.00 -0.69 5.61
C LEU A 139 22.53 -0.63 5.17
N GLY A 140 22.18 0.28 4.24
CA GLY A 140 20.82 0.49 3.76
C GLY A 140 20.49 -0.42 2.59
N ASN A 141 19.20 -0.77 2.45
CA ASN A 141 18.70 -1.50 1.29
C ASN A 141 18.68 -0.60 0.06
N SER A 142 19.21 -1.08 -1.09
CA SER A 142 19.32 -0.33 -2.35
C SER A 142 17.96 0.16 -2.89
N VAL A 143 16.89 -0.59 -2.66
CA VAL A 143 15.52 -0.19 -3.07
C VAL A 143 15.10 1.12 -2.42
N VAL A 144 15.52 1.37 -1.18
CA VAL A 144 15.17 2.59 -0.43
C VAL A 144 16.13 3.72 -0.75
N THR A 145 17.44 3.43 -0.88
CA THR A 145 18.49 4.44 -1.06
C THR A 145 18.62 4.93 -2.51
N ASP A 146 18.35 4.07 -3.50
CA ASP A 146 18.64 4.29 -4.91
C ASP A 146 17.42 4.30 -5.83
N ALA A 147 16.28 4.82 -5.36
CA ALA A 147 15.00 4.83 -6.10
C ALA A 147 15.10 5.46 -7.51
N TYR A 148 16.04 6.40 -7.73
CA TYR A 148 16.29 6.98 -9.04
C TYR A 148 16.96 5.95 -9.98
N LEU A 149 17.98 5.26 -9.47
CA LEU A 149 18.71 4.23 -10.24
C LEU A 149 17.78 3.06 -10.60
N HIS A 150 16.90 2.65 -9.67
CA HIS A 150 15.88 1.64 -9.95
C HIS A 150 14.96 2.03 -11.12
N LYS A 151 14.51 3.29 -11.19
CA LYS A 151 13.71 3.77 -12.33
C LYS A 151 14.53 3.78 -13.62
N TRP A 152 15.78 4.23 -13.55
CA TRP A 152 16.65 4.31 -14.70
C TRP A 152 16.92 2.92 -15.28
N ASP A 153 17.34 1.97 -14.45
CA ASP A 153 17.64 0.60 -14.89
C ASP A 153 16.39 -0.11 -15.40
N ASN A 154 15.22 0.13 -14.78
CA ASN A 154 13.96 -0.41 -15.28
C ASN A 154 13.63 0.07 -16.70
N LEU A 155 13.81 1.35 -16.99
CA LEU A 155 13.62 1.90 -18.34
C LEU A 155 14.67 1.36 -19.30
N HIS A 156 15.94 1.24 -18.87
CA HIS A 156 17.03 0.76 -19.68
C HIS A 156 16.85 -0.71 -20.10
N ILE A 157 16.40 -1.55 -19.17
CA ILE A 157 16.07 -2.96 -19.46
C ILE A 157 14.95 -3.03 -20.51
N ARG A 158 13.85 -2.29 -20.35
CA ARG A 158 12.74 -2.28 -21.30
C ARG A 158 13.17 -1.78 -22.68
N ASP A 159 13.94 -0.70 -22.74
CA ASP A 159 14.44 -0.13 -23.98
C ASP A 159 15.38 -1.10 -24.70
N ARG A 160 16.25 -1.82 -23.95
CA ARG A 160 17.15 -2.83 -24.50
C ARG A 160 16.38 -3.97 -25.20
N TYR A 161 15.36 -4.53 -24.54
CA TYR A 161 14.54 -5.59 -25.14
C TYR A 161 13.70 -5.07 -26.32
N LEU A 162 13.17 -3.86 -26.24
CA LEU A 162 12.43 -3.24 -27.33
C LEU A 162 13.35 -3.02 -28.56
N ARG A 163 14.56 -2.51 -28.36
CA ARG A 163 15.54 -2.33 -29.44
C ARG A 163 15.96 -3.65 -30.06
N ALA A 164 16.19 -4.68 -29.25
CA ALA A 164 16.50 -6.02 -29.74
C ALA A 164 15.37 -6.57 -30.61
N MET A 165 14.13 -6.40 -30.20
CA MET A 165 12.95 -6.78 -31.00
C MET A 165 12.90 -6.03 -32.33
N LEU A 166 13.12 -4.71 -32.32
CA LEU A 166 13.08 -3.88 -33.54
C LEU A 166 14.25 -4.19 -34.51
N ALA A 167 15.36 -4.70 -33.98
CA ALA A 167 16.51 -5.11 -34.79
C ALA A 167 16.36 -6.52 -35.38
N THR A 168 15.37 -7.29 -34.99
CA THR A 168 15.14 -8.65 -35.44
C THR A 168 14.28 -8.63 -36.70
N GLU A 169 14.77 -9.21 -37.82
CA GLU A 169 14.04 -9.34 -39.08
C GLU A 169 13.10 -10.58 -39.08
N ASP A 170 13.23 -11.46 -38.10
CA ASP A 170 12.44 -12.68 -38.00
C ASP A 170 11.11 -12.43 -37.27
N PRO A 171 9.96 -12.50 -37.98
CA PRO A 171 8.63 -12.30 -37.39
C PRO A 171 8.24 -13.37 -36.35
N SER A 172 8.94 -14.51 -36.34
CA SER A 172 8.69 -15.60 -35.37
C SER A 172 9.51 -15.45 -34.08
N SER A 173 10.42 -14.46 -34.05
CA SER A 173 11.20 -14.17 -32.83
C SER A 173 10.30 -13.78 -31.66
N PRO A 174 10.57 -14.26 -30.45
CA PRO A 174 9.78 -13.91 -29.29
C PRO A 174 9.77 -12.37 -29.07
N HIS A 175 8.59 -11.76 -29.16
CA HIS A 175 8.39 -10.33 -29.10
C HIS A 175 8.36 -9.82 -27.64
N LEU A 176 9.37 -10.20 -26.84
CA LEU A 176 9.49 -9.78 -25.44
C LEU A 176 9.49 -8.25 -25.31
N GLY A 177 10.13 -7.54 -26.27
CA GLY A 177 10.11 -6.08 -26.30
C GLY A 177 8.70 -5.48 -26.43
N GLN A 178 7.85 -6.06 -27.30
CA GLN A 178 6.46 -5.62 -27.45
C GLN A 178 5.64 -5.95 -26.19
N ALA A 179 5.84 -7.11 -25.60
CA ALA A 179 5.19 -7.49 -24.36
C ALA A 179 5.58 -6.57 -23.21
N LEU A 180 6.87 -6.23 -23.08
CA LEU A 180 7.36 -5.28 -22.10
C LEU A 180 6.80 -3.85 -22.30
N LEU A 181 6.66 -3.42 -23.56
CA LEU A 181 6.03 -2.14 -23.88
C LEU A 181 4.56 -2.14 -23.46
N SER A 182 3.83 -3.18 -23.78
CA SER A 182 2.42 -3.35 -23.39
C SER A 182 2.26 -3.38 -21.87
N ALA A 183 3.13 -4.09 -21.17
CA ALA A 183 3.16 -4.14 -19.72
C ALA A 183 3.45 -2.77 -19.09
N GLU A 184 4.36 -1.98 -19.70
CA GLU A 184 4.64 -0.61 -19.23
C GLU A 184 3.43 0.31 -19.41
N TYR A 185 2.70 0.23 -20.52
CA TYR A 185 1.45 0.98 -20.69
C TYR A 185 0.40 0.57 -19.66
N TYR A 186 0.25 -0.73 -19.38
CA TYR A 186 -0.67 -1.21 -18.36
C TYR A 186 -0.29 -0.71 -16.97
N ARG A 187 1.00 -0.75 -16.61
CA ARG A 187 1.52 -0.21 -15.35
C ARG A 187 1.19 1.27 -15.19
N ARG A 188 1.48 2.09 -16.21
CA ARG A 188 1.19 3.54 -16.19
C ARG A 188 -0.30 3.81 -16.09
N MET A 189 -1.13 3.07 -16.80
CA MET A 189 -2.58 3.19 -16.72
C MET A 189 -3.09 2.85 -15.31
N ARG A 190 -2.58 1.78 -14.69
CA ARG A 190 -2.93 1.39 -13.32
C ARG A 190 -2.54 2.49 -12.31
N GLU A 191 -1.37 3.08 -12.45
CA GLU A 191 -0.93 4.19 -11.60
C GLU A 191 -1.81 5.43 -11.74
N GLU A 192 -2.22 5.78 -12.97
CA GLU A 192 -3.16 6.88 -13.19
C GLU A 192 -4.52 6.61 -12.58
N LEU A 193 -5.06 5.40 -12.75
CA LEU A 193 -6.32 5.02 -12.14
C LEU A 193 -6.26 5.10 -10.61
N ALA A 194 -5.18 4.60 -10.00
CA ALA A 194 -4.99 4.68 -8.55
C ALA A 194 -4.88 6.14 -8.06
N ARG A 195 -4.24 7.03 -8.85
CA ARG A 195 -4.16 8.46 -8.54
C ARG A 195 -5.52 9.13 -8.60
N VAL A 196 -6.33 8.83 -9.63
CA VAL A 196 -7.70 9.35 -9.77
C VAL A 196 -8.59 8.86 -8.63
N ASP A 197 -8.51 7.57 -8.28
CA ASP A 197 -9.27 6.97 -7.19
C ASP A 197 -8.90 7.61 -5.84
N SER A 198 -7.62 7.76 -5.54
CA SER A 198 -7.15 8.45 -4.33
C SER A 198 -7.61 9.91 -4.27
N GLY A 199 -7.57 10.62 -5.40
CA GLY A 199 -8.08 11.99 -5.51
C GLY A 199 -9.59 12.07 -5.26
N PHE A 200 -10.35 11.13 -5.78
CA PHE A 200 -11.79 11.04 -5.56
C PHE A 200 -12.15 10.77 -4.09
N HIS A 201 -11.48 9.80 -3.47
CA HIS A 201 -11.67 9.51 -2.04
C HIS A 201 -11.32 10.69 -1.15
N SER A 202 -10.24 11.40 -1.44
CA SER A 202 -9.86 12.62 -0.72
C SER A 202 -10.91 13.71 -0.84
N SER A 203 -11.47 13.90 -2.04
CA SER A 203 -12.55 14.87 -2.28
C SER A 203 -13.84 14.50 -1.56
N LEU A 204 -14.22 13.22 -1.55
CA LEU A 204 -15.38 12.73 -0.81
C LEU A 204 -15.22 12.94 0.69
N ASN A 205 -14.05 12.67 1.25
CA ASN A 205 -13.77 12.90 2.66
C ASN A 205 -13.88 14.38 3.03
N LEU A 206 -13.39 15.28 2.18
CA LEU A 206 -13.51 16.72 2.39
C LEU A 206 -14.99 17.17 2.40
N VAL A 207 -15.79 16.70 1.44
CA VAL A 207 -17.24 16.97 1.39
C VAL A 207 -17.94 16.45 2.64
N HIS A 208 -17.59 15.23 3.07
CA HIS A 208 -18.17 14.63 4.27
C HIS A 208 -17.86 15.44 5.53
N VAL A 209 -16.60 15.86 5.72
CA VAL A 209 -16.19 16.70 6.86
C VAL A 209 -16.91 18.05 6.85
N ASN A 210 -17.01 18.70 5.67
CA ASN A 210 -17.71 19.98 5.54
C ASN A 210 -19.20 19.82 5.85
N MET A 211 -19.83 18.74 5.43
CA MET A 211 -21.22 18.44 5.73
C MET A 211 -21.44 18.24 7.24
N LEU A 212 -20.59 17.50 7.91
CA LEU A 212 -20.65 17.30 9.35
C LEU A 212 -20.51 18.63 10.11
N ASN A 213 -19.56 19.47 9.73
CA ASN A 213 -19.36 20.78 10.34
C ASN A 213 -20.60 21.69 10.18
N THR A 214 -21.20 21.67 8.97
CA THR A 214 -22.42 22.43 8.71
C THR A 214 -23.60 21.93 9.54
N MET A 215 -23.76 20.60 9.66
CA MET A 215 -24.80 20.01 10.51
C MET A 215 -24.63 20.37 11.98
N THR A 216 -23.39 20.37 12.47
CA THR A 216 -23.11 20.79 13.87
C THR A 216 -23.47 22.24 14.09
N ALA A 217 -23.06 23.15 13.21
CA ALA A 217 -23.42 24.58 13.30
C ALA A 217 -24.91 24.81 13.23
N LEU A 218 -25.64 24.11 12.35
CA LEU A 218 -27.10 24.17 12.29
C LEU A 218 -27.76 23.67 13.58
N HIS A 219 -27.22 22.60 14.17
CA HIS A 219 -27.74 22.07 15.43
C HIS A 219 -27.59 23.08 16.59
N GLU A 220 -26.45 23.75 16.67
CA GLU A 220 -26.21 24.81 17.65
C GLU A 220 -27.17 25.97 17.45
N GLN A 221 -27.40 26.46 16.23
CA GLN A 221 -28.35 27.50 15.91
C GLN A 221 -29.80 27.12 16.31
N VAL A 222 -30.19 25.88 16.00
CA VAL A 222 -31.52 25.38 16.40
C VAL A 222 -31.66 25.32 17.92
N HIS A 223 -30.61 24.95 18.64
CA HIS A 223 -30.60 24.92 20.08
C HIS A 223 -30.73 26.34 20.68
N GLU A 224 -30.02 27.31 20.15
CA GLU A 224 -30.07 28.71 20.52
C GLU A 224 -31.46 29.29 20.29
N LEU A 225 -32.03 29.12 19.09
CA LEU A 225 -33.39 29.57 18.76
C LEU A 225 -34.45 28.93 19.65
N ARG A 226 -34.29 27.65 20.03
CA ARG A 226 -35.22 27.02 21.02
C ARG A 226 -35.13 27.69 22.39
N GLY A 227 -33.91 28.06 22.80
CA GLY A 227 -33.71 28.83 24.04
C GLY A 227 -34.41 30.16 24.01
N GLU A 228 -34.28 30.92 22.93
CA GLU A 228 -34.96 32.21 22.75
C GLU A 228 -36.50 32.07 22.74
N VAL A 229 -37.02 31.07 22.03
CA VAL A 229 -38.47 30.79 22.00
C VAL A 229 -39.00 30.44 23.37
N ASN A 230 -38.28 29.67 24.17
CA ASN A 230 -38.67 29.34 25.54
C ASN A 230 -38.67 30.58 26.43
N ALA A 231 -37.63 31.42 26.36
CA ALA A 231 -37.56 32.69 27.11
C ALA A 231 -38.71 33.63 26.75
N LEU A 232 -39.05 33.77 25.47
CA LEU A 232 -40.20 34.55 25.01
C LEU A 232 -41.55 33.99 25.53
N ARG A 233 -41.71 32.66 25.59
CA ARG A 233 -42.90 32.03 26.17
C ARG A 233 -43.03 32.34 27.66
N GLU A 234 -41.97 32.23 28.43
CA GLU A 234 -41.95 32.57 29.85
C GLU A 234 -42.33 34.04 30.09
N GLN A 235 -41.81 34.97 29.27
CA GLN A 235 -42.19 36.38 29.33
C GLN A 235 -43.68 36.61 29.03
N LEU A 236 -44.24 35.94 28.05
CA LEU A 236 -45.65 35.98 27.70
C LEU A 236 -46.51 35.43 28.80
N ASP A 237 -46.15 34.33 29.43
CA ASP A 237 -46.88 33.74 30.54
C ASP A 237 -46.81 34.60 31.77
N ALA A 238 -45.68 35.23 32.08
CA ALA A 238 -45.57 36.22 33.16
C ALA A 238 -46.42 37.47 32.91
N GLY A 239 -46.43 37.97 31.66
CA GLY A 239 -47.26 39.08 31.23
C GLY A 239 -48.75 38.76 31.34
N SER A 240 -49.17 37.55 30.97
CA SER A 240 -50.56 37.10 31.08
C SER A 240 -51.01 36.93 32.54
N SER A 241 -50.12 36.45 33.42
CA SER A 241 -50.38 36.32 34.84
C SER A 241 -50.56 37.69 35.55
N LEU A 242 -49.75 38.69 35.16
CA LEU A 242 -49.83 40.05 35.58
C LEU A 242 -51.19 40.73 35.18
N GLN A 243 -51.57 40.51 33.88
CA GLN A 243 -52.86 40.99 33.40
C GLN A 243 -54.05 40.35 34.14
N GLN A 244 -53.93 39.05 34.43
CA GLN A 244 -54.97 38.34 35.18
C GLN A 244 -55.07 38.84 36.67
N SER A 245 -53.90 39.11 37.25
CA SER A 245 -53.81 39.69 38.60
C SER A 245 -54.43 41.12 38.69
N LEU A 246 -54.10 41.96 37.67
CA LEU A 246 -54.69 43.31 37.55
C LEU A 246 -56.21 43.28 37.33
N ARG A 247 -56.72 42.32 36.51
CA ARG A 247 -58.14 42.12 36.31
C ARG A 247 -58.86 41.70 37.61
N ARG A 248 -58.26 40.84 38.44
CA ARG A 248 -58.79 40.44 39.76
C ARG A 248 -58.79 41.58 40.71
N THR A 249 -57.79 42.46 40.72
CA THR A 249 -57.76 43.66 41.57
C THR A 249 -58.77 44.69 41.10
N ALA A 250 -58.99 44.88 39.82
CA ALA A 250 -60.00 45.77 39.25
C ALA A 250 -61.46 45.32 39.48
N SER A 251 -61.67 44.01 39.71
CA SER A 251 -62.99 43.44 39.98
C SER A 251 -63.35 43.40 41.44
N LEU A 252 -62.49 43.91 42.33
CA LEU A 252 -62.80 44.00 43.77
C LEU A 252 -63.86 45.08 44.02
N PRO A 253 -64.95 44.79 44.85
CA PRO A 253 -65.92 45.75 45.19
C PRO A 253 -65.29 46.99 45.86
N LYS A 254 -65.72 48.20 45.49
CA LYS A 254 -65.13 49.49 45.99
C LYS A 254 -65.01 49.55 47.49
N ARG A 255 -65.83 48.78 48.23
CA ARG A 255 -65.79 48.64 49.68
C ARG A 255 -64.53 47.95 50.21
N ILE A 256 -63.98 47.01 49.50
CA ILE A 256 -62.76 46.29 49.90
C ILE A 256 -61.52 47.13 49.57
N LEU A 257 -61.53 47.87 48.45
CA LEU A 257 -60.44 48.75 48.04
C LEU A 257 -60.16 49.86 49.03
N ARG A 258 -61.29 50.45 49.64
CA ARG A 258 -61.19 51.46 50.70
C ARG A 258 -60.59 50.93 52.00
N ARG A 259 -60.75 49.63 52.30
CA ARG A 259 -60.19 49.01 53.52
C ARG A 259 -58.68 48.69 53.35
N LEU A 260 -58.21 48.40 52.12
CA LEU A 260 -56.81 48.11 51.82
C LEU A 260 -55.99 49.39 51.66
N LEU A 261 -56.59 50.51 51.27
CA LEU A 261 -55.92 51.79 51.05
C LEU A 261 -55.99 52.75 52.26
N GLY A 262 -56.46 52.27 53.39
CA GLY A 262 -56.36 53.01 54.62
C GLY A 262 -57.25 54.30 54.73
N ARG A 263 -58.33 54.42 53.97
CA ARG A 263 -59.30 55.53 54.02
C ARG A 263 -60.73 55.04 54.19
#